data_8c48e1f7df13590147e9e1570affbb18
#
_entry.id   8c48e1f7df13590147e9e1570affbb18
#
_cell.length_a   1.000
_cell.length_b   1.000
_cell.length_c   1.000
_cell.angle_alpha   90.00
_cell.angle_beta   90.00
_cell.angle_gamma   90.00
#
_symmetry.space_group_name_H-M   'P 1'
#
loop_
_entity.id
_entity.type
_entity.pdbx_description
1 polymer ?
#
loop_
_entity_poly.entity_id
_entity_poly.type
_entity_poly.pdbx_seq_one_letter_code
_entity_poly.pdbx_strand_id
1 'polypeptide(L)'
;MLSPPGILPVERADMSRDWSLTGNERFFDHDEIIVSKTDTKGRLTYANEVFQRVSAYTEHELLGRSHNIVRHPDMPRCVFKFLWDRISAGHEVFAYVVNRCKNGDHYWVLAHVTPTFNENGRITGYHSSRRVPDAEALEQIKPLYAELLEVERKRVSPREQWEASLPVFERKLESLGMSYDEMIFSLCA
;
A
#
# COMPACT_ATOMS: atom_id res chain seq x y z
N MET A 1 23.61 11.33 -18.69
CA MET A 1 22.89 10.10 -18.30
C MET A 1 22.78 10.11 -16.78
N LEU A 2 21.62 10.44 -16.27
CA LEU A 2 21.35 10.40 -14.82
C LEU A 2 20.86 8.98 -14.50
N SER A 3 21.58 8.30 -13.62
CA SER A 3 21.17 6.99 -13.10
C SER A 3 19.80 7.11 -12.42
N PRO A 4 18.91 6.14 -12.57
CA PRO A 4 17.62 6.17 -11.88
C PRO A 4 17.84 6.18 -10.36
N PRO A 5 16.98 6.85 -9.57
CA PRO A 5 17.10 6.90 -8.13
C PRO A 5 17.06 5.46 -7.58
N GLY A 6 18.10 5.12 -6.84
CA GLY A 6 18.27 3.79 -6.27
C GLY A 6 17.06 3.35 -5.46
N ILE A 7 16.66 2.11 -5.67
CA ILE A 7 15.72 1.36 -4.84
C ILE A 7 16.16 1.53 -3.40
N LEU A 8 15.31 2.15 -2.58
CA LEU A 8 15.60 2.32 -1.15
C LEU A 8 15.93 0.95 -0.55
N PRO A 9 17.02 0.83 0.22
CA PRO A 9 17.32 -0.40 0.92
C PRO A 9 16.12 -0.70 1.81
N VAL A 10 15.52 -1.87 1.60
CA VAL A 10 14.60 -2.44 2.59
C VAL A 10 15.46 -2.61 3.84
N GLU A 11 15.36 -1.66 4.78
CA GLU A 11 15.94 -1.84 6.11
C GLU A 11 15.54 -3.25 6.55
N ARG A 12 16.52 -4.04 6.98
CA ARG A 12 16.24 -5.35 7.59
C ARG A 12 15.25 -5.09 8.71
N ALA A 13 13.98 -5.35 8.44
CA ALA A 13 12.96 -5.29 9.46
C ALA A 13 13.45 -6.18 10.59
N ASP A 14 13.42 -5.64 11.79
CA ASP A 14 13.74 -6.35 13.01
C ASP A 14 13.02 -7.71 13.01
N MET A 15 13.76 -8.78 12.73
CA MET A 15 13.23 -10.14 12.61
C MET A 15 12.84 -10.74 13.98
N SER A 16 12.92 -9.95 15.05
CA SER A 16 12.55 -10.36 16.42
C SER A 16 11.09 -10.09 16.78
N ARG A 17 10.30 -9.42 15.91
CA ARG A 17 8.88 -9.22 16.15
C ARG A 17 8.11 -10.48 15.75
N ASP A 18 7.46 -11.08 16.74
CA ASP A 18 6.45 -12.10 16.52
C ASP A 18 5.31 -11.51 15.64
N TRP A 19 5.34 -11.88 14.36
CA TRP A 19 4.41 -11.41 13.35
C TRP A 19 3.13 -12.25 13.35
N SER A 20 2.65 -12.69 14.53
CA SER A 20 1.42 -13.43 14.62
C SER A 20 0.26 -12.60 14.07
N LEU A 21 -0.30 -13.07 12.96
CA LEU A 21 -1.55 -12.54 12.42
C LEU A 21 -2.69 -13.19 13.19
N THR A 22 -3.64 -12.38 13.65
CA THR A 22 -4.83 -12.90 14.35
C THR A 22 -5.90 -13.40 13.38
N GLY A 23 -5.87 -12.91 12.13
CA GLY A 23 -6.93 -13.11 11.15
C GLY A 23 -8.17 -12.24 11.38
N ASN A 24 -8.22 -11.46 12.47
CA ASN A 24 -9.36 -10.60 12.76
C ASN A 24 -9.30 -9.33 11.91
N GLU A 25 -10.39 -9.02 11.23
CA GLU A 25 -10.56 -7.76 10.49
C GLU A 25 -11.08 -6.67 11.42
N ARG A 26 -10.47 -5.49 11.36
CA ARG A 26 -10.93 -4.26 12.01
C ARG A 26 -11.68 -3.40 11.03
N PHE A 27 -12.77 -2.84 11.49
CA PHE A 27 -13.61 -1.92 10.74
C PHE A 27 -13.52 -0.51 11.35
N PHE A 28 -13.82 0.48 10.52
CA PHE A 28 -14.00 1.87 10.91
C PHE A 28 -15.20 2.43 10.14
N ASP A 29 -15.74 3.57 10.58
CA ASP A 29 -16.98 4.09 10.01
C ASP A 29 -16.79 4.65 8.60
N HIS A 30 -17.84 4.58 7.78
CA HIS A 30 -17.80 5.02 6.36
C HIS A 30 -17.54 6.52 6.20
N ASP A 31 -17.89 7.34 7.19
CA ASP A 31 -17.63 8.77 7.24
C ASP A 31 -16.24 9.12 7.78
N GLU A 32 -15.51 8.14 8.30
CA GLU A 32 -14.14 8.32 8.77
C GLU A 32 -13.12 8.22 7.64
N ILE A 33 -12.06 9.01 7.75
CA ILE A 33 -10.94 8.99 6.81
C ILE A 33 -9.65 8.77 7.58
N ILE A 34 -8.92 7.73 7.21
CA ILE A 34 -7.55 7.51 7.67
C ILE A 34 -6.62 8.41 6.85
N VAL A 35 -5.87 9.29 7.51
CA VAL A 35 -4.94 10.21 6.84
C VAL A 35 -3.53 10.02 7.36
N SER A 36 -2.57 9.96 6.44
CA SER A 36 -1.15 10.04 6.76
C SER A 36 -0.38 10.86 5.72
N LYS A 37 0.76 11.43 6.15
CA LYS A 37 1.75 12.03 5.25
C LYS A 37 3.09 11.37 5.46
N THR A 38 3.90 11.33 4.41
CA THR A 38 5.27 10.84 4.47
C THR A 38 6.23 11.83 3.81
N ASP A 39 7.50 11.71 4.13
CA ASP A 39 8.58 12.28 3.33
C ASP A 39 8.75 11.48 2.01
N THR A 40 9.69 11.91 1.16
CA THR A 40 10.00 11.25 -0.11
C THR A 40 10.60 9.84 0.06
N LYS A 41 11.03 9.48 1.28
CA LYS A 41 11.54 8.15 1.63
C LYS A 41 10.46 7.25 2.23
N GLY A 42 9.21 7.70 2.26
CA GLY A 42 8.10 6.95 2.84
C GLY A 42 8.11 6.88 4.36
N ARG A 43 8.82 7.78 5.05
CA ARG A 43 8.77 7.90 6.51
C ARG A 43 7.59 8.76 6.92
N LEU A 44 6.78 8.29 7.85
CA LEU A 44 5.60 8.98 8.35
C LEU A 44 5.98 10.31 9.01
N THR A 45 5.34 11.39 8.55
CA THR A 45 5.47 12.75 9.08
C THR A 45 4.18 13.23 9.72
N TYR A 46 3.07 12.55 9.46
CA TYR A 46 1.76 12.82 10.05
C TYR A 46 0.90 11.55 10.06
N ALA A 47 0.09 11.39 11.08
CA ALA A 47 -0.91 10.33 11.25
C ALA A 47 -2.10 10.89 12.04
N ASN A 48 -3.31 10.90 11.46
CA ASN A 48 -4.49 11.36 12.20
C ASN A 48 -4.94 10.34 13.27
N GLU A 49 -5.86 10.75 14.12
CA GLU A 49 -6.39 9.93 15.23
C GLU A 49 -7.05 8.64 14.73
N VAL A 50 -7.77 8.72 13.59
CA VAL A 50 -8.40 7.53 12.98
C VAL A 50 -7.32 6.51 12.58
N PHE A 51 -6.21 6.94 11.98
CA PHE A 51 -5.10 6.03 11.66
C PHE A 51 -4.51 5.39 12.90
N GLN A 52 -4.27 6.15 13.96
CA GLN A 52 -3.73 5.65 15.22
C GLN A 52 -4.67 4.60 15.84
N ARG A 53 -5.95 4.91 15.95
CA ARG A 53 -6.95 4.03 16.53
C ARG A 53 -7.13 2.73 15.74
N VAL A 54 -7.27 2.82 14.42
CA VAL A 54 -7.51 1.65 13.56
C VAL A 54 -6.27 0.76 13.51
N SER A 55 -5.08 1.34 13.36
CA SER A 55 -3.83 0.57 13.29
C SER A 55 -3.31 0.09 14.64
N ALA A 56 -3.90 0.57 15.74
CA ALA A 56 -3.47 0.30 17.12
C ALA A 56 -2.04 0.77 17.44
N TYR A 57 -1.50 1.73 16.67
CA TYR A 57 -0.24 2.40 16.96
C TYR A 57 -0.51 3.79 17.54
N THR A 58 0.33 4.24 18.46
CA THR A 58 0.36 5.63 18.89
C THR A 58 1.08 6.51 17.85
N GLU A 59 0.83 7.82 17.87
CA GLU A 59 1.53 8.77 17.00
C GLU A 59 3.05 8.66 17.16
N HIS A 60 3.53 8.59 18.40
CA HIS A 60 4.96 8.45 18.72
C HIS A 60 5.60 7.19 18.10
N GLU A 61 4.85 6.10 17.98
CA GLU A 61 5.34 4.86 17.34
C GLU A 61 5.32 4.94 15.83
N LEU A 62 4.48 5.80 15.24
CA LEU A 62 4.31 5.97 13.80
C LEU A 62 5.29 6.99 13.22
N LEU A 63 5.44 8.17 13.84
CA LEU A 63 6.23 9.25 13.29
C LEU A 63 7.71 8.88 13.12
N GLY A 64 8.28 9.22 11.97
CA GLY A 64 9.64 8.89 11.56
C GLY A 64 9.84 7.44 11.12
N ARG A 65 8.87 6.56 11.33
CA ARG A 65 8.93 5.16 10.85
C ARG A 65 8.55 5.06 9.39
N SER A 66 9.10 4.05 8.71
CA SER A 66 8.66 3.68 7.37
C SER A 66 7.17 3.32 7.41
N HIS A 67 6.40 3.76 6.40
CA HIS A 67 4.99 3.39 6.25
C HIS A 67 4.78 1.86 6.19
N ASN A 68 5.83 1.09 5.86
CA ASN A 68 5.83 -0.37 5.93
C ASN A 68 5.54 -0.94 7.32
N ILE A 69 5.54 -0.12 8.39
CA ILE A 69 5.16 -0.57 9.74
C ILE A 69 3.76 -1.20 9.77
N VAL A 70 2.85 -0.73 8.89
CA VAL A 70 1.49 -1.28 8.76
C VAL A 70 1.33 -2.23 7.57
N ARG A 71 2.41 -2.66 6.92
CA ARG A 71 2.33 -3.56 5.79
C ARG A 71 1.81 -4.94 6.21
N HIS A 72 0.75 -5.41 5.56
CA HIS A 72 0.29 -6.79 5.71
C HIS A 72 1.07 -7.73 4.78
N PRO A 73 1.41 -8.96 5.20
CA PRO A 73 2.10 -9.92 4.33
C PRO A 73 1.27 -10.35 3.11
N ASP A 74 -0.07 -10.33 3.21
CA ASP A 74 -0.98 -10.64 2.10
C ASP A 74 -1.23 -9.45 1.16
N MET A 75 -0.45 -8.38 1.27
CA MET A 75 -0.45 -7.32 0.27
C MET A 75 0.61 -7.60 -0.80
N PRO A 76 0.24 -7.85 -2.10
CA PRO A 76 1.20 -8.18 -3.15
C PRO A 76 2.26 -7.09 -3.34
N ARG A 77 3.49 -7.49 -3.55
CA ARG A 77 4.62 -6.57 -3.73
C ARG A 77 4.55 -5.81 -5.04
N CYS A 78 4.07 -6.44 -6.12
CA CYS A 78 3.90 -5.78 -7.41
C CYS A 78 2.94 -4.60 -7.33
N VAL A 79 1.84 -4.70 -6.56
CA VAL A 79 0.90 -3.60 -6.37
C VAL A 79 1.57 -2.43 -5.64
N PHE A 80 2.37 -2.70 -4.59
CA PHE A 80 3.15 -1.66 -3.93
C PHE A 80 4.22 -1.06 -4.84
N LYS A 81 4.90 -1.88 -5.65
CA LYS A 81 5.88 -1.40 -6.62
C LYS A 81 5.23 -0.45 -7.63
N PHE A 82 4.09 -0.85 -8.19
CA PHE A 82 3.30 -0.03 -9.10
C PHE A 82 2.88 1.30 -8.46
N LEU A 83 2.36 1.25 -7.23
CA LEU A 83 1.98 2.44 -6.47
C LEU A 83 3.16 3.41 -6.33
N TRP A 84 4.32 2.91 -5.88
CA TRP A 84 5.52 3.73 -5.70
C TRP A 84 6.03 4.33 -7.00
N ASP A 85 6.00 3.59 -8.09
CA ASP A 85 6.41 4.09 -9.41
C ASP A 85 5.52 5.26 -9.85
N ARG A 86 4.19 5.12 -9.70
CA ARG A 86 3.23 6.16 -10.05
C ARG A 86 3.45 7.45 -9.24
N ILE A 87 3.47 7.36 -7.92
CA ILE A 87 3.60 8.56 -7.07
C ILE A 87 4.99 9.20 -7.17
N SER A 88 6.04 8.42 -7.41
CA SER A 88 7.39 8.95 -7.64
C SER A 88 7.53 9.64 -9.00
N ALA A 89 6.72 9.25 -9.98
CA ALA A 89 6.62 9.92 -11.27
C ALA A 89 5.72 11.18 -11.22
N GLY A 90 5.13 11.51 -10.08
CA GLY A 90 4.30 12.69 -9.91
C GLY A 90 2.80 12.47 -10.16
N HIS A 91 2.38 11.22 -10.30
CA HIS A 91 0.97 10.85 -10.53
C HIS A 91 0.31 10.40 -9.24
N GLU A 92 -0.99 10.63 -9.13
CA GLU A 92 -1.80 10.02 -8.08
C GLU A 92 -2.07 8.54 -8.37
N VAL A 93 -2.49 7.82 -7.35
CA VAL A 93 -2.90 6.42 -7.47
C VAL A 93 -4.00 6.09 -6.47
N PHE A 94 -4.97 5.32 -6.92
CA PHE A 94 -5.94 4.65 -6.07
C PHE A 94 -5.59 3.16 -5.97
N ALA A 95 -5.73 2.57 -4.78
CA ALA A 95 -5.44 1.15 -4.60
C ALA A 95 -6.25 0.57 -3.43
N TYR A 96 -6.73 -0.65 -3.59
CA TYR A 96 -7.20 -1.44 -2.46
C TYR A 96 -5.99 -1.97 -1.69
N VAL A 97 -5.96 -1.72 -0.39
CA VAL A 97 -4.80 -2.07 0.44
C VAL A 97 -5.26 -2.78 1.69
N VAL A 98 -4.65 -3.92 1.98
CA VAL A 98 -4.73 -4.54 3.29
C VAL A 98 -3.55 -4.10 4.14
N ASN A 99 -3.85 -3.59 5.33
CA ASN A 99 -2.87 -3.17 6.33
C ASN A 99 -2.94 -4.06 7.57
N ARG A 100 -1.82 -4.18 8.26
CA ARG A 100 -1.71 -4.89 9.53
C ARG A 100 -1.71 -3.91 10.70
N CYS A 101 -2.45 -4.25 11.73
CA CYS A 101 -2.40 -3.54 13.01
C CYS A 101 -1.22 -4.01 13.88
N LYS A 102 -0.87 -3.22 14.88
CA LYS A 102 0.19 -3.53 15.85
C LYS A 102 -0.04 -4.86 16.58
N ASN A 103 -1.29 -5.19 16.86
CA ASN A 103 -1.69 -6.41 17.57
C ASN A 103 -1.87 -7.63 16.67
N GLY A 104 -1.61 -7.52 15.36
CA GLY A 104 -1.74 -8.61 14.40
C GLY A 104 -3.10 -8.68 13.67
N ASP A 105 -4.08 -7.86 14.04
CA ASP A 105 -5.32 -7.68 13.27
C ASP A 105 -5.01 -7.02 11.93
N HIS A 106 -5.98 -6.95 11.04
CA HIS A 106 -5.83 -6.28 9.75
C HIS A 106 -7.05 -5.42 9.42
N TYR A 107 -6.90 -4.52 8.46
CA TYR A 107 -7.99 -3.72 7.93
C TYR A 107 -7.78 -3.43 6.45
N TRP A 108 -8.87 -3.41 5.70
CA TRP A 108 -8.88 -3.05 4.30
C TRP A 108 -9.23 -1.59 4.09
N VAL A 109 -8.65 -0.98 3.09
CA VAL A 109 -8.91 0.41 2.70
C VAL A 109 -8.89 0.57 1.18
N LEU A 110 -9.68 1.50 0.67
CA LEU A 110 -9.43 2.14 -0.62
C LEU A 110 -8.53 3.35 -0.35
N ALA A 111 -7.28 3.25 -0.75
CA ALA A 111 -6.29 4.29 -0.56
C ALA A 111 -6.19 5.19 -1.79
N HIS A 112 -6.21 6.50 -1.57
CA HIS A 112 -5.83 7.52 -2.54
C HIS A 112 -4.52 8.15 -2.09
N VAL A 113 -3.48 8.05 -2.92
CA VAL A 113 -2.14 8.58 -2.60
C VAL A 113 -1.74 9.60 -3.66
N THR A 114 -1.34 10.77 -3.19
CA THR A 114 -0.92 11.89 -4.04
C THR A 114 0.46 12.40 -3.65
N PRO A 115 1.31 12.78 -4.62
CA PRO A 115 2.56 13.48 -4.33
C PRO A 115 2.29 14.92 -3.89
N THR A 116 3.10 15.42 -2.96
CA THR A 116 3.11 16.80 -2.52
C THR A 116 4.30 17.52 -3.18
N PHE A 117 4.03 18.65 -3.83
CA PHE A 117 5.06 19.44 -4.52
C PHE A 117 5.38 20.72 -3.76
N ASN A 118 6.62 21.19 -3.86
CA ASN A 118 7.00 22.54 -3.47
C ASN A 118 6.77 23.53 -4.61
N GLU A 119 7.06 24.82 -4.35
CA GLU A 119 6.90 25.91 -5.33
C GLU A 119 7.73 25.70 -6.62
N ASN A 120 8.80 24.92 -6.55
CA ASN A 120 9.66 24.60 -7.70
C ASN A 120 9.22 23.32 -8.43
N GLY A 121 8.05 22.76 -8.15
CA GLY A 121 7.53 21.53 -8.77
C GLY A 121 8.27 20.24 -8.36
N ARG A 122 9.04 20.27 -7.26
CA ARG A 122 9.73 19.08 -6.75
C ARG A 122 8.87 18.37 -5.72
N ILE A 123 8.80 17.05 -5.78
CA ILE A 123 8.11 16.22 -4.79
C ILE A 123 8.84 16.36 -3.45
N THR A 124 8.10 16.69 -2.41
CA THR A 124 8.59 16.84 -1.03
C THR A 124 8.08 15.74 -0.10
N GLY A 125 7.10 14.98 -0.53
CA GLY A 125 6.48 13.90 0.23
C GLY A 125 5.21 13.41 -0.43
N TYR A 126 4.46 12.60 0.30
CA TYR A 126 3.22 12.01 -0.19
C TYR A 126 2.11 12.17 0.86
N HIS A 127 0.90 12.39 0.37
CA HIS A 127 -0.31 12.42 1.17
C HIS A 127 -1.16 11.20 0.83
N SER A 128 -1.70 10.52 1.84
CA SER A 128 -2.61 9.40 1.65
C SER A 128 -3.87 9.60 2.46
N SER A 129 -5.02 9.58 1.79
CA SER A 129 -6.35 9.44 2.39
C SER A 129 -6.89 8.05 2.08
N ARG A 130 -7.55 7.43 3.06
CA ARG A 130 -8.03 6.05 2.97
C ARG A 130 -9.44 5.97 3.53
N ARG A 131 -10.33 5.33 2.77
CA ARG A 131 -11.74 5.12 3.12
C ARG A 131 -12.02 3.64 3.25
N VAL A 132 -13.16 3.33 3.83
CA VAL A 132 -13.71 1.97 3.83
C VAL A 132 -13.97 1.56 2.38
N PRO A 133 -13.47 0.42 1.93
CA PRO A 133 -13.73 -0.08 0.58
C PRO A 133 -15.11 -0.75 0.52
N ASP A 134 -15.72 -0.78 -0.65
CA ASP A 134 -16.93 -1.55 -0.87
C ASP A 134 -16.67 -3.05 -0.72
N ALA A 135 -17.63 -3.76 -0.13
CA ALA A 135 -17.52 -5.20 0.07
C ALA A 135 -17.47 -5.96 -1.26
N GLU A 136 -18.28 -5.56 -2.24
CA GLU A 136 -18.31 -6.16 -3.58
C GLU A 136 -16.98 -5.98 -4.32
N ALA A 137 -16.34 -4.83 -4.16
CA ALA A 137 -15.00 -4.60 -4.69
C ALA A 137 -13.96 -5.54 -4.06
N LEU A 138 -14.04 -5.76 -2.76
CA LEU A 138 -13.14 -6.67 -2.05
C LEU A 138 -13.33 -8.14 -2.48
N GLU A 139 -14.54 -8.57 -2.84
CA GLU A 139 -14.79 -9.90 -3.38
C GLU A 139 -14.05 -10.16 -4.71
N GLN A 140 -13.77 -9.10 -5.48
CA GLN A 140 -13.00 -9.19 -6.71
C GLN A 140 -11.49 -9.00 -6.49
N ILE A 141 -11.09 -8.11 -5.59
CA ILE A 141 -9.68 -7.79 -5.32
C ILE A 141 -8.98 -8.92 -4.54
N LYS A 142 -9.64 -9.51 -3.54
CA LYS A 142 -9.03 -10.59 -2.72
C LYS A 142 -8.56 -11.79 -3.55
N PRO A 143 -9.35 -12.33 -4.50
CA PRO A 143 -8.89 -13.41 -5.37
C PRO A 143 -7.71 -13.00 -6.28
N LEU A 144 -7.74 -11.79 -6.84
CA LEU A 144 -6.64 -11.28 -7.64
C LEU A 144 -5.34 -11.19 -6.82
N TYR A 145 -5.42 -10.67 -5.60
CA TYR A 145 -4.24 -10.57 -4.72
C TYR A 145 -3.74 -11.95 -4.30
N ALA A 146 -4.64 -12.91 -4.06
CA ALA A 146 -4.25 -14.29 -3.76
C ALA A 146 -3.46 -14.92 -4.92
N GLU A 147 -3.90 -14.74 -6.17
CA GLU A 147 -3.19 -15.20 -7.37
C GLU A 147 -1.77 -14.61 -7.48
N LEU A 148 -1.64 -13.30 -7.28
CA LEU A 148 -0.34 -12.62 -7.30
C LEU A 148 0.59 -13.12 -6.19
N LEU A 149 0.05 -13.32 -4.99
CA LEU A 149 0.80 -13.84 -3.84
C LEU A 149 1.27 -15.27 -4.04
N GLU A 150 0.51 -16.13 -4.71
CA GLU A 150 0.96 -17.48 -5.05
C GLU A 150 2.23 -17.48 -5.90
N VAL A 151 2.35 -16.52 -6.81
CA VAL A 151 3.55 -16.34 -7.63
C VAL A 151 4.70 -15.78 -6.81
N GLU A 152 4.43 -14.79 -5.94
CA GLU A 152 5.42 -14.15 -5.08
C GLU A 152 6.01 -15.13 -4.05
N ARG A 153 5.18 -15.97 -3.41
CA ARG A 153 5.60 -16.94 -2.39
C ARG A 153 6.59 -18.00 -2.89
N LYS A 154 6.67 -18.21 -4.20
CA LYS A 154 7.65 -19.11 -4.84
C LYS A 154 9.05 -18.47 -5.00
N ARG A 155 9.22 -17.24 -4.57
CA ARG A 155 10.46 -16.46 -4.69
C ARG A 155 10.99 -16.07 -3.33
N VAL A 156 12.32 -15.98 -3.21
CA VAL A 156 12.98 -15.74 -1.92
C VAL A 156 13.12 -14.24 -1.65
N SER A 157 13.62 -13.49 -2.62
CA SER A 157 13.89 -12.07 -2.42
C SER A 157 12.68 -11.19 -2.75
N PRO A 158 12.50 -10.05 -2.05
CA PRO A 158 11.45 -9.09 -2.36
C PRO A 158 11.45 -8.61 -3.81
N ARG A 159 12.63 -8.53 -4.42
CA ARG A 159 12.78 -8.13 -5.82
C ARG A 159 12.25 -9.20 -6.75
N GLU A 160 12.70 -10.46 -6.60
CA GLU A 160 12.21 -11.57 -7.41
C GLU A 160 10.70 -11.76 -7.27
N GLN A 161 10.13 -11.47 -6.10
CA GLN A 161 8.70 -11.58 -5.83
C GLN A 161 7.89 -10.65 -6.73
N TRP A 162 8.17 -9.33 -6.72
CA TRP A 162 7.41 -8.40 -7.55
C TRP A 162 7.77 -8.53 -9.05
N GLU A 163 9.02 -8.88 -9.41
CA GLU A 163 9.41 -9.16 -10.81
C GLU A 163 8.64 -10.36 -11.38
N ALA A 164 8.30 -11.35 -10.55
CA ALA A 164 7.53 -12.50 -10.98
C ALA A 164 6.01 -12.22 -11.08
N SER A 165 5.46 -11.43 -10.17
CA SER A 165 4.01 -11.17 -10.11
C SER A 165 3.57 -10.01 -11.01
N LEU A 166 4.43 -9.03 -11.30
CA LEU A 166 4.09 -7.88 -12.14
C LEU A 166 3.59 -8.29 -13.55
N PRO A 167 4.26 -9.18 -14.29
CA PRO A 167 3.75 -9.62 -15.60
C PRO A 167 2.41 -10.39 -15.52
N VAL A 168 2.12 -11.04 -14.39
CA VAL A 168 0.81 -11.70 -14.17
C VAL A 168 -0.27 -10.63 -14.01
N PHE A 169 0.03 -9.59 -13.24
CA PHE A 169 -0.87 -8.47 -13.03
C PHE A 169 -1.14 -7.72 -14.36
N GLU A 170 -0.11 -7.42 -15.14
CA GLU A 170 -0.23 -6.76 -16.44
C GLU A 170 -1.09 -7.57 -17.42
N ARG A 171 -0.83 -8.88 -17.55
CA ARG A 171 -1.68 -9.76 -18.39
C ARG A 171 -3.14 -9.80 -17.93
N LYS A 172 -3.39 -9.70 -16.62
CA LYS A 172 -4.75 -9.63 -16.11
C LYS A 172 -5.47 -8.36 -16.57
N LEU A 173 -4.81 -7.21 -16.50
CA LEU A 173 -5.34 -5.94 -17.00
C LEU A 173 -5.59 -6.01 -18.53
N GLU A 174 -4.64 -6.54 -19.28
CA GLU A 174 -4.79 -6.76 -20.73
C GLU A 174 -5.99 -7.66 -21.06
N SER A 175 -6.19 -8.75 -20.31
CA SER A 175 -7.32 -9.67 -20.50
C SER A 175 -8.67 -9.02 -20.23
N LEU A 176 -8.71 -8.01 -19.36
CA LEU A 176 -9.90 -7.22 -19.07
C LEU A 176 -10.09 -6.07 -20.09
N GLY A 177 -9.08 -5.78 -20.91
CA GLY A 177 -9.08 -4.65 -21.83
C GLY A 177 -9.10 -3.30 -21.12
N MET A 178 -8.58 -3.22 -19.90
CA MET A 178 -8.66 -2.06 -19.03
C MET A 178 -7.26 -1.64 -18.55
N SER A 179 -7.05 -0.34 -18.39
CA SER A 179 -5.94 0.18 -17.61
C SER A 179 -6.15 -0.10 -16.10
N TYR A 180 -5.09 0.07 -15.32
CA TYR A 180 -5.19 -0.07 -13.86
C TYR A 180 -6.25 0.86 -13.25
N ASP A 181 -6.24 2.14 -13.65
CA ASP A 181 -7.17 3.14 -13.11
C ASP A 181 -8.63 2.79 -13.48
N GLU A 182 -8.88 2.36 -14.74
CA GLU A 182 -10.21 1.91 -15.15
C GLU A 182 -10.66 0.69 -14.34
N MET A 183 -9.79 -0.28 -14.08
CA MET A 183 -10.11 -1.42 -13.24
C MET A 183 -10.51 -0.97 -11.83
N ILE A 184 -9.70 -0.12 -11.18
CA ILE A 184 -9.99 0.35 -9.82
C ILE A 184 -11.32 1.12 -9.78
N PHE A 185 -11.56 2.03 -10.73
CA PHE A 185 -12.79 2.82 -10.75
C PHE A 185 -14.02 2.01 -11.11
N SER A 186 -13.89 0.95 -11.93
CA SER A 186 -15.02 0.04 -12.20
C SER A 186 -15.48 -0.74 -10.96
N LEU A 187 -14.62 -0.87 -9.96
CA LEU A 187 -14.93 -1.51 -8.67
C LEU A 187 -15.54 -0.54 -7.65
N CYS A 188 -15.49 0.78 -7.92
CA CYS A 188 -16.08 1.81 -7.06
C CYS A 188 -17.50 2.22 -7.49
N ALA A 189 -18.02 1.62 -8.56
CA ALA A 189 -19.34 1.90 -9.13
C ALA A 189 -20.37 0.93 -8.56
#